data_8a039c121446b702e15668069b6d8e58
#
_entry.id   8a039c121446b702e15668069b6d8e58
#
_cell.length_a   1.000
_cell.length_b   1.000
_cell.length_c   1.000
_cell.angle_alpha   90.00
_cell.angle_beta   90.00
_cell.angle_gamma   90.00
#
_symmetry.space_group_name_H-M   'P 1'
#
loop_
_entity.id
_entity.type
_entity.pdbx_description
1 polymer ?
#
loop_
_entity_poly.entity_id
_entity_poly.type
_entity_poly.pdbx_seq_one_letter_code
_entity_poly.pdbx_strand_id
1 'polypeptide(L)' 'MTSRDKLLEKMRRNPRGDWQIGDLKAIAAHYDIAWRSPGGSHVVFVSGDGRVLTVPARRPIKPVYVKLFVEMIDKSGRKS' A
#
# COMPACT_ATOMS: atom_id res chain seq x y z
N MET A 1 18.96 4.36 -1.15
CA MET A 1 17.59 3.84 -1.22
C MET A 1 17.41 2.66 -0.28
N THR A 2 16.30 2.64 0.44
CA THR A 2 15.96 1.52 1.32
C THR A 2 15.28 0.41 0.53
N SER A 3 15.16 -0.76 1.16
CA SER A 3 14.44 -1.89 0.55
C SER A 3 12.98 -1.55 0.24
N ARG A 4 12.34 -0.72 1.09
CA ARG A 4 10.94 -0.30 0.89
C ARG A 4 10.79 0.64 -0.29
N ASP A 5 11.77 1.51 -0.52
CA ASP A 5 11.77 2.38 -1.70
C ASP A 5 11.86 1.56 -2.98
N LYS A 6 12.71 0.54 -2.97
CA LYS A 6 12.85 -0.37 -4.11
C LYS A 6 11.57 -1.18 -4.32
N LEU A 7 10.95 -1.61 -3.23
CA LEU A 7 9.71 -2.38 -3.30
C LEU A 7 8.58 -1.53 -3.88
N LEU A 8 8.47 -0.27 -3.46
CA LEU A 8 7.47 0.64 -4.00
C LEU A 8 7.69 0.87 -5.48
N GLU A 9 8.93 1.08 -5.90
CA GLU A 9 9.25 1.29 -7.31
C GLU A 9 8.90 0.06 -8.15
N LYS A 10 9.21 -1.12 -7.64
CA LYS A 10 8.86 -2.37 -8.29
C LYS A 10 7.35 -2.52 -8.42
N MET A 11 6.60 -2.16 -7.38
CA MET A 11 5.14 -2.18 -7.39
C MET A 11 4.59 -1.21 -8.43
N ARG A 12 5.17 -0.01 -8.51
CA ARG A 12 4.77 1.00 -9.50
C ARG A 12 4.93 0.50 -10.91
N ARG A 13 6.03 -0.21 -11.19
CA ARG A 13 6.33 -0.72 -12.52
C ARG A 13 5.54 -1.97 -12.88
N ASN A 14 5.14 -2.75 -11.88
CA ASN A 14 4.45 -4.01 -12.10
C ASN A 14 3.26 -4.18 -11.16
N PRO A 15 2.20 -3.39 -11.34
CA PRO A 15 1.02 -3.50 -10.48
C PRO A 15 0.28 -4.84 -10.63
N ARG A 16 0.55 -5.58 -11.71
CA ARG A 16 -0.05 -6.90 -11.95
C ARG A 16 0.74 -8.05 -11.34
N GLY A 17 1.82 -7.76 -10.63
CA GLY A 17 2.61 -8.78 -9.96
C GLY A 17 1.84 -9.44 -8.83
N ASP A 18 2.42 -10.50 -8.27
CA ASP A 18 1.83 -11.23 -7.15
C ASP A 18 2.07 -10.48 -5.85
N TRP A 19 1.34 -9.38 -5.67
CA TRP A 19 1.45 -8.56 -4.47
C TRP A 19 0.54 -9.08 -3.37
N GLN A 20 1.06 -9.07 -2.15
CA GLN A 20 0.34 -9.52 -0.96
C GLN A 20 0.06 -8.33 -0.06
N ILE A 21 -0.94 -8.48 0.81
CA ILE A 21 -1.29 -7.40 1.74
C ILE A 21 -0.11 -7.07 2.67
N GLY A 22 0.72 -8.04 3.00
CA GLY A 22 1.93 -7.81 3.79
C GLY A 22 2.91 -6.86 3.12
N ASP A 23 2.99 -6.90 1.79
CA ASP A 23 3.85 -5.98 1.04
C ASP A 23 3.35 -4.55 1.18
N LEU A 24 2.03 -4.37 1.08
CA LEU A 24 1.42 -3.05 1.23
C LEU A 24 1.61 -2.51 2.64
N LYS A 25 1.44 -3.36 3.65
CA LYS A 25 1.66 -2.97 5.05
C LYS A 25 3.10 -2.54 5.30
N ALA A 26 4.06 -3.27 4.75
CA ALA A 26 5.48 -2.94 4.91
C ALA A 26 5.81 -1.57 4.29
N ILE A 27 5.28 -1.31 3.10
CA ILE A 27 5.47 -0.03 2.42
C ILE A 27 4.77 1.08 3.20
N ALA A 28 3.54 0.84 3.64
CA ALA A 28 2.76 1.81 4.39
C ALA A 28 3.48 2.25 5.67
N ALA A 29 4.06 1.31 6.40
CA ALA A 29 4.81 1.62 7.61
C ALA A 29 6.01 2.53 7.32
N HIS A 30 6.67 2.30 6.19
CA HIS A 30 7.84 3.11 5.80
C HIS A 30 7.47 4.54 5.41
N TYR A 31 6.26 4.73 4.88
CA TYR A 31 5.78 6.03 4.42
C TYR A 31 4.77 6.69 5.37
N ASP A 32 4.73 6.23 6.61
CA ASP A 32 3.90 6.82 7.66
C ASP A 32 2.40 6.78 7.34
N ILE A 33 1.97 5.68 6.74
CA ILE A 33 0.56 5.42 6.47
C ILE A 33 0.06 4.37 7.46
N ALA A 34 -0.98 4.70 8.21
CA ALA A 34 -1.58 3.78 9.16
C ALA A 34 -2.50 2.80 8.46
N TRP A 35 -2.75 1.66 9.10
CA TRP A 35 -3.73 0.71 8.59
C TRP A 35 -4.43 -0.01 9.74
N ARG A 36 -5.59 -0.57 9.42
CA ARG A 36 -6.35 -1.40 10.35
C ARG A 36 -7.10 -2.47 9.56
N SER A 37 -7.47 -3.56 10.24
CA SER A 37 -8.17 -4.69 9.61
C SER A 37 -9.44 -5.02 10.42
N PRO A 38 -10.47 -4.19 10.35
CA PRO A 38 -11.64 -4.35 11.23
C PRO A 38 -12.41 -5.64 11.03
N GLY A 39 -12.37 -6.27 9.89
CA GLY A 39 -13.09 -7.52 9.63
C GLY A 39 -12.20 -8.69 9.25
N GLY A 40 -10.90 -8.49 9.19
CA GLY A 40 -9.94 -9.53 8.82
C GLY A 40 -9.82 -9.77 7.31
N SER A 41 -10.84 -9.45 6.53
CA SER A 41 -10.85 -9.67 5.08
C SER A 41 -10.46 -8.43 4.27
N HIS A 42 -10.44 -7.28 4.91
CA HIS A 42 -10.07 -6.01 4.27
C HIS A 42 -9.09 -5.25 5.16
N VAL A 43 -8.21 -4.50 4.54
CA VAL A 43 -7.29 -3.62 5.24
C VAL A 43 -7.58 -2.18 4.80
N VAL A 44 -7.75 -1.30 5.77
CA VAL A 44 -8.01 0.12 5.51
C VAL A 44 -6.72 0.88 5.75
N PHE A 45 -6.19 1.50 4.70
CA PHE A 45 -5.00 2.35 4.78
C PHE A 45 -5.44 3.81 4.90
N VAL A 46 -4.84 4.53 5.82
CA VAL A 46 -5.17 5.94 6.06
C VAL A 46 -3.88 6.75 6.07
N SER A 47 -3.80 7.73 5.20
CA SER A 47 -2.65 8.63 5.14
C SER A 47 -2.80 9.79 6.12
N GLY A 48 -1.69 10.48 6.38
CA GLY A 48 -1.69 11.61 7.32
C GLY A 48 -2.56 12.79 6.87
N ASP A 49 -2.85 12.90 5.58
CA ASP A 49 -3.69 13.97 5.04
C ASP A 49 -5.17 13.58 4.91
N GLY A 50 -5.55 12.43 5.48
CA GLY A 50 -6.95 12.00 5.51
C GLY A 50 -7.39 11.15 4.34
N ARG A 51 -6.51 10.75 3.44
CA ARG A 51 -6.86 9.84 2.35
C ARG A 51 -7.09 8.45 2.91
N VAL A 52 -8.10 7.77 2.39
CA VAL A 52 -8.47 6.43 2.85
C VAL A 52 -8.56 5.49 1.65
N LEU A 53 -7.98 4.30 1.79
CA LEU A 53 -8.05 3.27 0.78
C LEU A 53 -8.34 1.92 1.45
N THR A 54 -9.44 1.28 1.07
CA THR A 54 -9.79 -0.04 1.56
C THR A 54 -9.37 -1.08 0.52
N VAL A 55 -8.55 -2.03 0.93
CA VAL A 55 -8.01 -3.06 0.04
C VAL A 55 -8.40 -4.44 0.54
N PRO A 56 -9.03 -5.27 -0.31
CA PRO A 56 -9.28 -6.66 0.06
C PRO A 56 -7.95 -7.39 0.28
N ALA A 57 -7.85 -8.11 1.39
CA ALA A 57 -6.61 -8.82 1.76
C ALA A 57 -6.45 -10.14 1.01
N ARG A 58 -6.91 -10.20 -0.22
CA ARG A 58 -6.87 -11.39 -1.07
C ARG A 58 -5.62 -11.37 -1.93
N ARG A 59 -4.92 -12.48 -1.97
CA ARG A 59 -3.73 -12.65 -2.80
C ARG A 59 -4.10 -13.23 -4.16
N PRO A 60 -3.57 -12.68 -5.27
CA PRO A 60 -2.81 -11.43 -5.32
C PRO A 60 -3.72 -10.22 -5.18
N ILE A 61 -3.15 -9.11 -4.73
CA ILE A 61 -3.89 -7.85 -4.69
C ILE A 61 -4.18 -7.42 -6.13
N LYS A 62 -5.43 -7.07 -6.43
CA LYS A 62 -5.81 -6.68 -7.78
C LYS A 62 -5.05 -5.42 -8.23
N PRO A 63 -4.66 -5.35 -9.50
CA PRO A 63 -3.89 -4.21 -10.02
C PRO A 63 -4.50 -2.84 -9.75
N VAL A 64 -5.83 -2.74 -9.76
CA VAL A 64 -6.51 -1.48 -9.49
C VAL A 64 -6.18 -0.97 -8.07
N TYR A 65 -6.13 -1.88 -7.10
CA TYR A 65 -5.80 -1.49 -5.72
C TYR A 65 -4.32 -1.19 -5.57
N VAL A 66 -3.47 -1.92 -6.27
CA VAL A 66 -2.02 -1.66 -6.26
C VAL A 66 -1.75 -0.25 -6.79
N LYS A 67 -2.38 0.11 -7.90
CA LYS A 67 -2.23 1.44 -8.50
C LYS A 67 -2.73 2.54 -7.56
N LEU A 68 -3.87 2.33 -6.93
CA LEU A 68 -4.44 3.29 -5.98
C LEU A 68 -3.55 3.46 -4.76
N PHE A 69 -2.96 2.37 -4.28
CA PHE A 69 -2.05 2.42 -3.15
C PHE A 69 -0.78 3.20 -3.48
N VAL A 70 -0.18 2.94 -4.63
CA VAL A 70 1.00 3.67 -5.08
C VAL A 70 0.68 5.17 -5.23
N GLU A 71 -0.47 5.49 -5.82
CA GLU A 71 -0.91 6.86 -5.96
C GLU A 71 -1.08 7.55 -4.60
N MET A 72 -1.65 6.86 -3.63
CA MET A 72 -1.82 7.38 -2.28
C MET A 72 -0.45 7.74 -1.67
N ILE A 73 0.53 6.88 -1.82
CA ILE A 73 1.88 7.14 -1.31
C ILE A 73 2.53 8.31 -2.03
N ASP A 74 2.43 8.35 -3.36
CA ASP A 74 3.03 9.43 -4.15
C ASP A 74 2.46 10.80 -3.79
N LYS A 75 1.16 10.86 -3.45
CA LYS A 75 0.49 12.13 -3.17
C LYS A 75 0.56 12.56 -1.72
N SER A 76 0.60 11.61 -0.78
CA SER A 76 0.43 11.94 0.62
C SER A 76 1.37 11.21 1.57
N GLY A 77 2.08 10.20 1.11
CA GLY A 77 3.01 9.46 1.95
C GLY A 77 4.27 10.26 2.23
N ARG A 78 4.79 10.14 3.46
CA ARG A 78 6.06 10.74 3.86
C ARG A 78 6.98 9.66 4.35
N LYS A 79 8.24 9.75 3.94
CA LYS A 79 9.26 8.86 4.48
C LYS A 79 9.46 9.16 5.96
N SER A 80 9.37 8.13 6.77
CA SER A 80 9.66 8.24 8.19
C SER A 80 11.15 8.19 8.48
#